data_bbd784b7ae966d9cabee1af09965c120
#
_entry.id   bbd784b7ae966d9cabee1af09965c120
#
_cell.length_a   1.000
_cell.length_b   1.000
_cell.length_c   1.000
_cell.angle_alpha   90.00
_cell.angle_beta   90.00
_cell.angle_gamma   90.00
#
_symmetry.space_group_name_H-M   'P 1'
#
loop_
_entity.id
_entity.type
_entity.pdbx_description
1 polymer ?
#
loop_
_entity_poly.entity_id
_entity_poly.type
_entity_poly.pdbx_seq_one_letter_code
_entity_poly.pdbx_strand_id
1 'polypeptide(L)'
;MGVPETDATTLSDPNKPEYLSPPLIRNKLNPKSIAKTKAIFDFPKLLNINNVASIIILSIREIIMIKINSFSSFFVANWKLNGDFKFIDQFIDNLRVPKNNSKCVVICPTSVHLDYLSRKKNNFCVGAQNVSENHEGAFTGEISCNAFLDLNIEFCILGHSERRQLFNETNNDVCLKSSRVIEYKIVPIVCIGETLEEKENGKTNDVLSKQLEDSIPISSNADNTIIAYEPVWAIGTGLTPTLDEINKTHQFIKNHNSKFANYKILYGGSVKASNAKEIVSLSNVDGALIGGASLKSDDFTKIIAD
;
A
#
# COMPACT_ATOMS: atom_id res chain seq x y z
N MET A 1 -31.90 -40.59 -42.78
CA MET A 1 -33.02 -40.24 -41.88
C MET A 1 -32.64 -39.00 -41.13
N GLY A 2 -33.21 -37.87 -41.54
CA GLY A 2 -32.90 -36.56 -40.99
C GLY A 2 -33.62 -36.31 -39.68
N VAL A 3 -32.94 -35.55 -38.79
CA VAL A 3 -33.54 -35.00 -37.58
C VAL A 3 -33.87 -33.55 -37.89
N PRO A 4 -35.07 -33.03 -37.59
CA PRO A 4 -35.43 -31.64 -37.91
C PRO A 4 -34.87 -30.66 -36.91
N GLU A 5 -34.41 -29.50 -37.41
CA GLU A 5 -34.10 -28.29 -36.67
C GLU A 5 -35.37 -27.77 -35.99
N THR A 6 -35.28 -27.48 -34.69
CA THR A 6 -36.30 -26.74 -33.95
C THR A 6 -35.85 -25.32 -33.73
N ASP A 7 -36.59 -24.37 -34.29
CA ASP A 7 -36.52 -22.93 -34.04
C ASP A 7 -36.64 -22.60 -32.54
N ALA A 8 -35.66 -21.93 -32.00
CA ALA A 8 -35.72 -21.35 -30.66
C ALA A 8 -36.24 -19.90 -30.74
N THR A 9 -37.55 -19.74 -30.64
CA THR A 9 -38.16 -18.44 -30.38
C THR A 9 -37.82 -17.96 -28.99
N THR A 10 -37.08 -16.86 -28.91
CA THR A 10 -36.75 -16.15 -27.65
C THR A 10 -38.00 -15.55 -27.06
N LEU A 11 -38.51 -16.12 -25.96
CA LEU A 11 -39.47 -15.49 -25.07
C LEU A 11 -38.74 -14.52 -24.14
N SER A 12 -38.99 -13.24 -24.28
CA SER A 12 -38.56 -12.17 -23.33
C SER A 12 -39.35 -12.29 -22.02
N ASP A 13 -38.64 -12.47 -20.92
CA ASP A 13 -39.20 -12.45 -19.56
C ASP A 13 -39.52 -11.00 -19.14
N PRO A 14 -40.80 -10.64 -18.88
CA PRO A 14 -41.20 -9.28 -18.53
C PRO A 14 -40.84 -8.88 -17.08
N ASN A 15 -40.21 -9.75 -16.28
CA ASN A 15 -39.86 -9.48 -14.89
C ASN A 15 -38.33 -9.31 -14.63
N LYS A 16 -37.53 -9.12 -15.67
CA LYS A 16 -36.13 -8.79 -15.49
C LYS A 16 -35.97 -7.33 -15.04
N PRO A 17 -35.36 -7.03 -13.88
CA PRO A 17 -35.09 -5.66 -13.53
C PRO A 17 -34.11 -5.04 -14.54
N GLU A 18 -34.52 -3.94 -15.15
CA GLU A 18 -33.60 -3.11 -15.95
C GLU A 18 -32.49 -2.58 -15.03
N TYR A 19 -31.27 -3.01 -15.26
CA TYR A 19 -30.09 -2.39 -14.70
C TYR A 19 -29.92 -1.01 -15.34
N LEU A 20 -30.45 0.04 -14.67
CA LEU A 20 -30.13 1.40 -15.01
C LEU A 20 -28.64 1.63 -14.80
N SER A 21 -27.92 1.79 -15.90
CA SER A 21 -26.53 2.25 -15.87
C SER A 21 -26.44 3.58 -15.11
N PRO A 22 -25.50 3.75 -14.19
CA PRO A 22 -25.36 5.03 -13.50
C PRO A 22 -25.12 6.14 -14.50
N PRO A 23 -25.67 7.36 -14.28
CA PRO A 23 -25.48 8.47 -15.20
C PRO A 23 -23.99 8.79 -15.32
N LEU A 24 -23.47 8.77 -16.54
CA LEU A 24 -22.16 9.31 -16.88
C LEU A 24 -22.13 10.78 -16.44
N ILE A 25 -21.45 11.07 -15.33
CA ILE A 25 -21.13 12.44 -14.93
C ILE A 25 -20.15 12.97 -15.97
N ARG A 26 -20.68 13.57 -17.04
CA ARG A 26 -19.91 14.42 -17.95
C ARG A 26 -19.61 15.73 -17.21
N ASN A 27 -18.58 15.76 -16.40
CA ASN A 27 -17.99 17.03 -15.99
C ASN A 27 -17.47 17.72 -17.26
N LYS A 28 -18.22 18.65 -17.79
CA LYS A 28 -17.77 19.58 -18.84
C LYS A 28 -16.63 20.41 -18.25
N LEU A 29 -15.40 20.06 -18.56
CA LEU A 29 -14.25 20.93 -18.28
C LEU A 29 -14.50 22.30 -18.91
N ASN A 30 -14.37 23.34 -18.10
CA ASN A 30 -14.57 24.73 -18.53
C ASN A 30 -13.53 25.05 -19.63
N PRO A 31 -13.95 25.57 -20.80
CA PRO A 31 -13.04 25.91 -21.91
C PRO A 31 -11.89 26.86 -21.53
N LYS A 32 -12.06 27.66 -20.46
CA LYS A 32 -11.02 28.55 -19.94
C LYS A 32 -9.89 27.82 -19.20
N SER A 33 -10.13 26.64 -18.66
CA SER A 33 -9.07 25.83 -18.02
C SER A 33 -8.19 25.14 -19.06
N ILE A 34 -8.77 24.77 -20.21
CA ILE A 34 -8.04 24.16 -21.35
C ILE A 34 -7.10 25.18 -22.01
N ALA A 35 -7.49 26.46 -22.09
CA ALA A 35 -6.67 27.51 -22.67
C ALA A 35 -5.41 27.84 -21.84
N LYS A 36 -5.48 27.70 -20.49
CA LYS A 36 -4.32 27.92 -19.62
C LYS A 36 -3.29 26.77 -19.69
N THR A 37 -3.73 25.56 -19.93
CA THR A 37 -2.85 24.39 -20.08
C THR A 37 -2.13 24.41 -21.45
N LYS A 38 -2.75 25.00 -22.48
CA LYS A 38 -2.17 25.11 -23.81
C LYS A 38 -0.98 26.09 -23.90
N ALA A 39 -0.86 27.02 -22.95
CA ALA A 39 0.22 28.00 -22.90
C ALA A 39 1.52 27.49 -22.27
N ILE A 40 1.53 26.29 -21.71
CA ILE A 40 2.69 25.69 -21.00
C ILE A 40 3.42 24.64 -21.86
N PHE A 41 2.79 24.13 -22.94
CA PHE A 41 3.39 23.11 -23.79
C PHE A 41 3.27 23.43 -25.27
N ASP A 42 4.40 23.69 -25.91
CA ASP A 42 4.53 23.74 -27.36
C ASP A 42 4.51 22.31 -27.93
N PHE A 43 3.32 21.80 -28.32
CA PHE A 43 3.15 20.43 -28.82
C PHE A 43 3.36 20.38 -30.36
N PRO A 44 4.19 19.46 -30.86
CA PRO A 44 4.27 19.17 -32.29
C PRO A 44 2.94 18.61 -32.82
N LYS A 45 2.54 19.01 -34.02
CA LYS A 45 1.25 18.80 -34.70
C LYS A 45 0.85 17.31 -35.03
N LEU A 46 1.46 16.30 -34.44
CA LEU A 46 1.28 14.88 -34.81
C LEU A 46 1.04 13.90 -33.65
N LEU A 47 0.43 14.33 -32.55
CA LEU A 47 0.08 13.40 -31.48
C LEU A 47 -1.40 12.97 -31.58
N ASN A 48 -1.62 11.66 -31.72
CA ASN A 48 -2.94 11.03 -31.68
C ASN A 48 -3.64 11.36 -30.34
N ILE A 49 -4.94 11.69 -30.36
CA ILE A 49 -5.73 12.10 -29.20
C ILE A 49 -5.62 11.10 -28.04
N ASN A 50 -5.49 9.82 -28.32
CA ASN A 50 -5.30 8.77 -27.30
C ASN A 50 -3.94 8.88 -26.59
N ASN A 51 -2.88 9.30 -27.28
CA ASN A 51 -1.58 9.54 -26.68
C ASN A 51 -1.57 10.81 -25.81
N VAL A 52 -2.30 11.85 -26.21
CA VAL A 52 -2.42 13.10 -25.42
C VAL A 52 -3.19 12.86 -24.12
N ALA A 53 -4.28 12.08 -24.17
CA ALA A 53 -5.02 11.69 -22.96
C ALA A 53 -4.14 10.86 -22.01
N SER A 54 -3.37 9.91 -22.53
CA SER A 54 -2.45 9.09 -21.73
C SER A 54 -1.33 9.94 -21.10
N ILE A 55 -0.77 10.90 -21.85
CA ILE A 55 0.26 11.82 -21.33
C ILE A 55 -0.32 12.74 -20.25
N ILE A 56 -1.53 13.26 -20.44
CA ILE A 56 -2.19 14.12 -19.44
C ILE A 56 -2.51 13.31 -18.18
N ILE A 57 -2.99 12.07 -18.30
CA ILE A 57 -3.25 11.17 -17.17
C ILE A 57 -1.94 10.86 -16.44
N LEU A 58 -0.85 10.57 -17.14
CA LEU A 58 0.47 10.34 -16.56
C LEU A 58 1.00 11.59 -15.84
N SER A 59 0.87 12.77 -16.44
CA SER A 59 1.30 14.06 -15.84
C SER A 59 0.49 14.41 -14.59
N ILE A 60 -0.82 14.15 -14.59
CA ILE A 60 -1.68 14.34 -13.42
C ILE A 60 -1.28 13.36 -12.31
N ARG A 61 -0.92 12.11 -12.66
CA ARG A 61 -0.46 11.11 -11.70
C ARG A 61 0.91 11.45 -11.10
N GLU A 62 1.83 12.02 -11.86
CA GLU A 62 3.11 12.53 -11.31
C GLU A 62 2.90 13.64 -10.28
N ILE A 63 1.83 14.47 -10.45
CA ILE A 63 1.47 15.51 -9.49
C ILE A 63 0.83 14.92 -8.22
N ILE A 64 0.18 13.76 -8.30
CA ILE A 64 -0.56 13.12 -7.19
C ILE A 64 0.30 12.09 -6.43
N MET A 65 1.47 11.70 -6.96
CA MET A 65 2.34 10.73 -6.31
C MET A 65 2.73 11.19 -4.90
N ILE A 66 2.59 10.28 -3.93
CA ILE A 66 3.03 10.53 -2.56
C ILE A 66 4.54 10.82 -2.55
N LYS A 67 4.91 11.98 -2.06
CA LYS A 67 6.32 12.35 -1.88
C LYS A 67 6.80 11.84 -0.52
N ILE A 68 7.37 10.64 -0.47
CA ILE A 68 7.85 9.99 0.75
C ILE A 68 8.71 10.95 1.58
N ASN A 69 9.63 11.67 0.94
CA ASN A 69 10.56 12.58 1.61
C ASN A 69 9.91 13.85 2.18
N SER A 70 8.63 14.13 1.88
CA SER A 70 7.90 15.22 2.52
C SER A 70 7.42 14.89 3.94
N PHE A 71 7.49 13.61 4.34
CA PHE A 71 7.08 13.14 5.65
C PHE A 71 8.28 12.79 6.52
N SER A 72 8.23 13.19 7.77
CA SER A 72 9.23 12.80 8.79
C SER A 72 8.99 11.36 9.23
N SER A 73 7.73 10.94 9.37
CA SER A 73 7.37 9.62 9.88
C SER A 73 6.11 9.06 9.25
N PHE A 74 6.00 7.72 9.26
CA PHE A 74 4.89 6.95 8.71
C PHE A 74 4.27 6.05 9.77
N PHE A 75 2.94 6.07 9.87
CA PHE A 75 2.17 5.20 10.76
C PHE A 75 1.19 4.38 9.92
N VAL A 76 1.47 3.11 9.77
CA VAL A 76 0.72 2.21 8.88
C VAL A 76 -0.11 1.25 9.71
N ALA A 77 -1.43 1.39 9.65
CA ALA A 77 -2.39 0.49 10.28
C ALA A 77 -2.64 -0.72 9.39
N ASN A 78 -2.02 -1.85 9.69
CA ASN A 78 -2.31 -3.13 9.05
C ASN A 78 -3.45 -3.82 9.80
N TRP A 79 -4.68 -3.71 9.30
CA TRP A 79 -5.85 -4.34 9.93
C TRP A 79 -5.92 -5.85 9.73
N LYS A 80 -5.04 -6.39 8.90
CA LYS A 80 -5.01 -7.82 8.58
C LYS A 80 -6.40 -8.32 8.16
N LEU A 81 -6.86 -9.46 8.65
CA LEU A 81 -8.19 -10.02 8.33
C LEU A 81 -9.24 -9.55 9.35
N ASN A 82 -9.33 -8.25 9.57
CA ASN A 82 -10.30 -7.66 10.51
C ASN A 82 -11.12 -6.55 9.85
N GLY A 83 -12.28 -6.30 10.44
CA GLY A 83 -13.15 -5.18 10.12
C GLY A 83 -14.31 -5.55 9.21
N ASP A 84 -15.39 -4.79 9.40
CA ASP A 84 -16.58 -4.72 8.56
C ASP A 84 -16.94 -3.23 8.33
N PHE A 85 -18.00 -2.93 7.61
CA PHE A 85 -18.41 -1.53 7.34
C PHE A 85 -18.70 -0.74 8.62
N LYS A 86 -19.32 -1.37 9.61
CA LYS A 86 -19.62 -0.73 10.89
C LYS A 86 -18.35 -0.39 11.66
N PHE A 87 -17.40 -1.33 11.67
CA PHE A 87 -16.09 -1.10 12.26
C PHE A 87 -15.37 0.07 11.59
N ILE A 88 -15.36 0.12 10.25
CA ILE A 88 -14.73 1.21 9.48
C ILE A 88 -15.34 2.56 9.85
N ASP A 89 -16.66 2.66 9.88
CA ASP A 89 -17.35 3.91 10.24
C ASP A 89 -16.99 4.36 11.64
N GLN A 90 -17.10 3.48 12.62
CA GLN A 90 -16.74 3.77 14.01
C GLN A 90 -15.27 4.15 14.17
N PHE A 91 -14.38 3.48 13.44
CA PHE A 91 -12.95 3.76 13.49
C PHE A 91 -12.66 5.17 12.96
N ILE A 92 -13.19 5.53 11.78
CA ILE A 92 -12.96 6.83 11.15
C ILE A 92 -13.56 7.97 11.98
N ASP A 93 -14.76 7.80 12.50
CA ASP A 93 -15.45 8.82 13.31
C ASP A 93 -14.67 9.17 14.58
N ASN A 94 -13.95 8.20 15.15
CA ASN A 94 -13.17 8.35 16.37
C ASN A 94 -11.68 8.63 16.14
N LEU A 95 -11.16 8.37 14.92
CA LEU A 95 -9.75 8.61 14.59
C LEU A 95 -9.42 10.11 14.63
N ARG A 96 -8.36 10.46 15.33
CA ARG A 96 -7.83 11.84 15.39
C ARG A 96 -6.42 11.87 14.80
N VAL A 97 -6.34 12.19 13.51
CA VAL A 97 -5.06 12.37 12.81
C VAL A 97 -4.52 13.76 13.15
N PRO A 98 -3.24 13.89 13.60
CA PRO A 98 -2.62 15.18 13.84
C PRO A 98 -2.66 16.08 12.60
N LYS A 99 -2.93 17.37 12.79
CA LYS A 99 -2.93 18.35 11.68
C LYS A 99 -1.51 18.66 11.15
N ASN A 100 -0.50 18.04 11.72
CA ASN A 100 0.87 18.20 11.29
C ASN A 100 1.12 17.40 10.00
N ASN A 101 1.35 18.10 8.91
CA ASN A 101 1.59 17.51 7.59
C ASN A 101 2.93 16.73 7.48
N SER A 102 3.72 16.66 8.56
CA SER A 102 4.98 15.88 8.56
C SER A 102 4.80 14.40 8.84
N LYS A 103 3.61 13.97 9.28
CA LYS A 103 3.29 12.56 9.55
C LYS A 103 2.36 12.01 8.49
N CYS A 104 2.71 10.87 7.91
CA CYS A 104 1.83 10.14 6.99
C CYS A 104 1.13 8.99 7.74
N VAL A 105 -0.19 9.02 7.76
CA VAL A 105 -1.02 7.96 8.34
C VAL A 105 -1.63 7.15 7.20
N VAL A 106 -1.42 5.82 7.21
CA VAL A 106 -1.91 4.90 6.19
C VAL A 106 -2.80 3.85 6.87
N ILE A 107 -3.96 3.58 6.29
CA ILE A 107 -4.87 2.52 6.77
C ILE A 107 -5.00 1.45 5.70
N CYS A 108 -4.68 0.20 6.06
CA CYS A 108 -4.69 -0.94 5.16
C CYS A 108 -5.79 -1.94 5.61
N PRO A 109 -7.02 -1.82 5.08
CA PRO A 109 -8.12 -2.75 5.35
C PRO A 109 -7.97 -4.04 4.55
N THR A 110 -8.88 -5.01 4.75
CA THR A 110 -9.04 -6.12 3.82
C THR A 110 -9.43 -5.60 2.43
N SER A 111 -9.06 -6.34 1.38
CA SER A 111 -9.24 -5.91 -0.02
C SER A 111 -10.68 -5.57 -0.39
N VAL A 112 -11.67 -6.30 0.16
CA VAL A 112 -13.10 -6.06 -0.07
C VAL A 112 -13.58 -4.71 0.46
N HIS A 113 -12.84 -4.10 1.39
CA HIS A 113 -13.17 -2.81 2.01
C HIS A 113 -12.38 -1.62 1.44
N LEU A 114 -11.48 -1.84 0.49
CA LEU A 114 -10.63 -0.77 -0.08
C LEU A 114 -11.47 0.36 -0.70
N ASP A 115 -12.45 0.03 -1.53
CA ASP A 115 -13.33 1.03 -2.15
C ASP A 115 -14.09 1.83 -1.10
N TYR A 116 -14.67 1.14 -0.12
CA TYR A 116 -15.43 1.80 0.93
C TYR A 116 -14.59 2.77 1.76
N LEU A 117 -13.40 2.34 2.17
CA LEU A 117 -12.47 3.19 2.93
C LEU A 117 -11.93 4.34 2.09
N SER A 118 -11.58 4.08 0.82
CA SER A 118 -11.06 5.10 -0.09
C SER A 118 -12.03 6.26 -0.30
N ARG A 119 -13.33 5.99 -0.42
CA ARG A 119 -14.38 7.02 -0.53
C ARG A 119 -14.55 7.85 0.74
N LYS A 120 -14.11 7.34 1.88
CA LYS A 120 -14.22 8.00 3.20
C LYS A 120 -12.93 8.62 3.68
N LYS A 121 -11.84 8.50 2.91
CA LYS A 121 -10.55 9.04 3.35
C LYS A 121 -10.61 10.56 3.48
N ASN A 122 -9.96 11.06 4.54
CA ASN A 122 -9.84 12.47 4.82
C ASN A 122 -8.36 12.80 5.07
N ASN A 123 -7.89 12.78 6.29
CA ASN A 123 -6.50 13.13 6.64
C ASN A 123 -5.57 11.91 6.73
N PHE A 124 -5.87 10.84 6.01
CA PHE A 124 -5.06 9.62 5.95
C PHE A 124 -5.02 9.09 4.51
N CYS A 125 -4.02 8.28 4.22
CA CYS A 125 -3.88 7.52 2.97
C CYS A 125 -4.48 6.12 3.12
N VAL A 126 -4.82 5.48 2.01
CA VAL A 126 -5.29 4.10 1.99
C VAL A 126 -4.24 3.20 1.35
N GLY A 127 -3.95 2.08 2.00
CA GLY A 127 -3.04 1.06 1.50
C GLY A 127 -3.72 -0.29 1.33
N ALA A 128 -3.19 -1.11 0.44
CA ALA A 128 -3.57 -2.50 0.29
C ALA A 128 -2.64 -3.41 1.10
N GLN A 129 -3.10 -4.65 1.37
CA GLN A 129 -2.33 -5.65 2.14
C GLN A 129 -1.59 -6.64 1.25
N ASN A 130 -1.83 -6.66 -0.05
CA ASN A 130 -1.20 -7.49 -1.08
C ASN A 130 -1.68 -7.06 -2.47
N VAL A 131 -0.98 -7.53 -3.51
CA VAL A 131 -1.34 -7.33 -4.92
C VAL A 131 -0.85 -8.52 -5.74
N SER A 132 -1.39 -8.73 -6.93
CA SER A 132 -0.81 -9.62 -7.94
C SER A 132 0.39 -8.96 -8.63
N GLU A 133 1.41 -9.75 -8.98
CA GLU A 133 2.49 -9.32 -9.86
C GLU A 133 2.03 -9.19 -11.32
N ASN A 134 0.87 -9.74 -11.66
CA ASN A 134 0.34 -9.73 -13.01
C ASN A 134 -0.49 -8.46 -13.28
N HIS A 135 -0.46 -7.98 -14.52
CA HIS A 135 -1.24 -6.80 -14.92
C HIS A 135 -2.74 -7.12 -14.97
N GLU A 136 -3.08 -8.21 -15.66
CA GLU A 136 -4.43 -8.71 -15.89
C GLU A 136 -4.37 -10.14 -16.40
N GLY A 137 -5.50 -10.84 -16.50
CA GLY A 137 -5.59 -12.16 -17.11
C GLY A 137 -6.25 -13.22 -16.24
N ALA A 138 -5.92 -14.49 -16.49
CA ALA A 138 -6.54 -15.66 -15.85
C ALA A 138 -5.93 -15.97 -14.47
N PHE A 139 -6.12 -15.06 -13.52
CA PHE A 139 -5.61 -15.14 -12.15
C PHE A 139 -6.77 -14.99 -11.15
N THR A 140 -7.68 -15.97 -11.17
CA THR A 140 -8.92 -15.94 -10.36
C THR A 140 -8.62 -15.69 -8.88
N GLY A 141 -9.22 -14.64 -8.32
CA GLY A 141 -9.07 -14.25 -6.91
C GLY A 141 -7.98 -13.20 -6.64
N GLU A 142 -7.10 -12.91 -7.61
CA GLU A 142 -6.08 -11.89 -7.48
C GLU A 142 -6.62 -10.48 -7.73
N ILE A 143 -5.92 -9.49 -7.17
CA ILE A 143 -6.22 -8.06 -7.36
C ILE A 143 -5.06 -7.41 -8.08
N SER A 144 -5.35 -6.73 -9.19
CA SER A 144 -4.34 -6.04 -9.99
C SER A 144 -4.08 -4.61 -9.51
N CYS A 145 -2.93 -4.04 -9.90
CA CYS A 145 -2.63 -2.62 -9.69
C CYS A 145 -3.62 -1.69 -10.42
N ASN A 146 -4.25 -2.14 -11.53
CA ASN A 146 -5.29 -1.35 -12.20
C ASN A 146 -6.46 -1.06 -11.25
N ALA A 147 -6.93 -2.06 -10.49
CA ALA A 147 -7.98 -1.87 -9.49
C ALA A 147 -7.56 -0.85 -8.41
N PHE A 148 -6.30 -0.86 -8.00
CA PHE A 148 -5.79 0.12 -7.03
C PHE A 148 -5.77 1.55 -7.57
N LEU A 149 -5.48 1.73 -8.86
CA LEU A 149 -5.55 3.05 -9.49
C LEU A 149 -6.96 3.61 -9.50
N ASP A 150 -7.96 2.78 -9.82
CA ASP A 150 -9.37 3.19 -9.83
C ASP A 150 -9.84 3.64 -8.44
N LEU A 151 -9.30 3.01 -7.40
CA LEU A 151 -9.62 3.29 -6.00
C LEU A 151 -8.73 4.37 -5.36
N ASN A 152 -7.76 4.93 -6.08
CA ASN A 152 -6.76 5.87 -5.56
C ASN A 152 -6.04 5.33 -4.31
N ILE A 153 -5.56 4.08 -4.38
CA ILE A 153 -4.73 3.46 -3.35
C ILE A 153 -3.30 3.95 -3.51
N GLU A 154 -2.72 4.44 -2.41
CA GLU A 154 -1.39 5.05 -2.43
C GLU A 154 -0.27 4.12 -1.98
N PHE A 155 -0.58 3.12 -1.16
CA PHE A 155 0.42 2.22 -0.56
C PHE A 155 0.01 0.75 -0.73
N CYS A 156 1.01 -0.16 -0.68
CA CYS A 156 0.76 -1.59 -0.68
C CYS A 156 1.79 -2.31 0.21
N ILE A 157 1.32 -3.03 1.23
CA ILE A 157 2.15 -3.92 2.05
C ILE A 157 2.49 -5.16 1.23
N LEU A 158 3.77 -5.53 1.15
CA LEU A 158 4.26 -6.67 0.39
C LEU A 158 5.26 -7.49 1.21
N GLY A 159 5.19 -8.80 1.09
CA GLY A 159 6.10 -9.71 1.78
C GLY A 159 5.93 -9.74 3.30
N HIS A 160 4.75 -9.34 3.83
CA HIS A 160 4.46 -9.44 5.27
C HIS A 160 4.72 -10.87 5.77
N SER A 161 5.26 -10.99 6.99
CA SER A 161 5.66 -12.27 7.57
C SER A 161 4.57 -13.36 7.50
N GLU A 162 3.31 -13.00 7.73
CA GLU A 162 2.17 -13.93 7.58
C GLU A 162 2.05 -14.47 6.16
N ARG A 163 2.33 -13.67 5.13
CA ARG A 163 2.28 -14.14 3.74
C ARG A 163 3.44 -15.07 3.40
N ARG A 164 4.63 -14.75 3.91
CA ARG A 164 5.80 -15.62 3.76
C ARG A 164 5.59 -16.97 4.44
N GLN A 165 5.03 -16.99 5.65
CA GLN A 165 4.84 -18.20 6.44
C GLN A 165 3.61 -19.03 6.03
N LEU A 166 2.48 -18.38 5.77
CA LEU A 166 1.20 -19.06 5.56
C LEU A 166 0.89 -19.31 4.07
N PHE A 167 1.44 -18.49 3.18
CA PHE A 167 1.17 -18.53 1.74
C PHE A 167 2.43 -18.81 0.92
N ASN A 168 3.58 -19.11 1.58
CA ASN A 168 4.86 -19.41 0.95
C ASN A 168 5.35 -18.31 -0.01
N GLU A 169 5.02 -17.04 0.28
CA GLU A 169 5.46 -15.92 -0.54
C GLU A 169 6.99 -15.76 -0.46
N THR A 170 7.65 -15.91 -1.60
CA THR A 170 9.12 -15.87 -1.69
C THR A 170 9.65 -14.44 -1.85
N ASN A 171 10.96 -14.25 -1.67
CA ASN A 171 11.60 -12.96 -1.97
C ASN A 171 11.39 -12.54 -3.42
N ASN A 172 11.44 -13.49 -4.37
CA ASN A 172 11.20 -13.22 -5.78
C ASN A 172 9.77 -12.72 -6.04
N ASP A 173 8.76 -13.33 -5.41
CA ASP A 173 7.37 -12.89 -5.55
C ASP A 173 7.21 -11.45 -5.02
N VAL A 174 7.83 -11.15 -3.88
CA VAL A 174 7.83 -9.80 -3.30
C VAL A 174 8.53 -8.79 -4.24
N CYS A 175 9.63 -9.17 -4.86
CA CYS A 175 10.35 -8.35 -5.84
C CYS A 175 9.48 -8.04 -7.07
N LEU A 176 8.81 -9.06 -7.63
CA LEU A 176 7.92 -8.91 -8.79
C LEU A 176 6.73 -8.00 -8.45
N LYS A 177 6.06 -8.23 -7.32
CA LYS A 177 4.97 -7.40 -6.82
C LYS A 177 5.42 -5.97 -6.55
N SER A 178 6.58 -5.76 -5.93
CA SER A 178 7.14 -4.44 -5.67
C SER A 178 7.45 -3.70 -6.97
N SER A 179 8.01 -4.38 -7.97
CA SER A 179 8.23 -3.82 -9.31
C SER A 179 6.92 -3.35 -9.94
N ARG A 180 5.88 -4.19 -9.84
CA ARG A 180 4.56 -3.88 -10.36
C ARG A 180 3.94 -2.64 -9.70
N VAL A 181 3.98 -2.58 -8.37
CA VAL A 181 3.44 -1.46 -7.59
C VAL A 181 4.15 -0.14 -7.94
N ILE A 182 5.49 -0.17 -8.05
CA ILE A 182 6.30 1.02 -8.43
C ILE A 182 5.94 1.50 -9.84
N GLU A 183 5.76 0.58 -10.80
CA GLU A 183 5.35 0.91 -12.17
C GLU A 183 4.03 1.72 -12.19
N TYR A 184 3.11 1.36 -11.31
CA TYR A 184 1.81 2.04 -11.16
C TYR A 184 1.85 3.26 -10.24
N LYS A 185 3.03 3.71 -9.80
CA LYS A 185 3.23 4.87 -8.92
C LYS A 185 2.54 4.74 -7.56
N ILE A 186 2.40 3.50 -7.09
CA ILE A 186 1.95 3.16 -5.75
C ILE A 186 3.21 2.84 -4.93
N VAL A 187 3.23 3.22 -3.66
CA VAL A 187 4.39 3.01 -2.79
C VAL A 187 4.34 1.62 -2.15
N PRO A 188 5.25 0.69 -2.47
CA PRO A 188 5.38 -0.55 -1.73
C PRO A 188 5.95 -0.31 -0.33
N ILE A 189 5.39 -1.00 0.66
CA ILE A 189 5.94 -1.17 1.99
C ILE A 189 6.43 -2.61 2.06
N VAL A 190 7.73 -2.80 1.82
CA VAL A 190 8.34 -4.13 1.74
C VAL A 190 8.72 -4.62 3.13
N CYS A 191 8.08 -5.71 3.57
CA CYS A 191 8.35 -6.34 4.85
C CYS A 191 9.52 -7.30 4.78
N ILE A 192 10.45 -7.16 5.71
CA ILE A 192 11.62 -8.02 5.91
C ILE A 192 11.74 -8.33 7.41
N GLY A 193 12.29 -9.49 7.76
CA GLY A 193 12.50 -9.86 9.15
C GLY A 193 12.87 -11.34 9.31
N GLU A 194 13.53 -11.62 10.42
CA GLU A 194 13.98 -12.95 10.80
C GLU A 194 13.00 -13.65 11.75
N THR A 195 13.00 -14.98 11.71
CA THR A 195 12.31 -15.86 12.66
C THR A 195 13.07 -15.96 13.98
N LEU A 196 12.44 -16.53 15.01
CA LEU A 196 13.09 -16.77 16.30
C LEU A 196 14.32 -17.69 16.14
N GLU A 197 14.18 -18.77 15.39
CA GLU A 197 15.25 -19.72 15.13
C GLU A 197 16.45 -19.05 14.45
N GLU A 198 16.21 -18.21 13.44
CA GLU A 198 17.27 -17.47 12.75
C GLU A 198 17.97 -16.48 13.70
N LYS A 199 17.22 -15.81 14.58
CA LYS A 199 17.78 -14.91 15.59
C LYS A 199 18.65 -15.67 16.59
N GLU A 200 18.15 -16.77 17.15
CA GLU A 200 18.87 -17.58 18.12
C GLU A 200 20.16 -18.19 17.53
N ASN A 201 20.16 -18.48 16.24
CA ASN A 201 21.33 -18.93 15.48
C ASN A 201 22.27 -17.80 15.03
N GLY A 202 22.01 -16.54 15.43
CA GLY A 202 22.83 -15.38 15.06
C GLY A 202 22.76 -14.99 13.58
N LYS A 203 21.71 -15.41 12.84
CA LYS A 203 21.56 -15.23 11.40
C LYS A 203 20.74 -13.98 10.99
N THR A 204 20.36 -13.13 11.94
CA THR A 204 19.53 -11.95 11.66
C THR A 204 20.09 -11.14 10.48
N ASN A 205 21.37 -10.78 10.51
CA ASN A 205 21.97 -9.96 9.46
C ASN A 205 22.00 -10.65 8.10
N ASP A 206 22.30 -11.96 8.06
CA ASP A 206 22.32 -12.73 6.81
C ASP A 206 20.93 -12.82 6.18
N VAL A 207 19.89 -13.06 7.00
CA VAL A 207 18.50 -13.11 6.55
C VAL A 207 18.05 -11.76 6.01
N LEU A 208 18.31 -10.68 6.75
CA LEU A 208 17.94 -9.32 6.33
C LEU A 208 18.68 -8.92 5.05
N SER A 209 19.98 -9.20 4.93
CA SER A 209 20.75 -8.95 3.71
C SER A 209 20.13 -9.64 2.51
N LYS A 210 19.85 -10.93 2.64
CA LYS A 210 19.22 -11.71 1.57
C LYS A 210 17.84 -11.18 1.19
N GLN A 211 17.00 -10.84 2.16
CA GLN A 211 15.68 -10.29 1.89
C GLN A 211 15.75 -8.90 1.25
N LEU A 212 16.69 -8.03 1.64
CA LEU A 212 16.91 -6.73 1.02
C LEU A 212 17.36 -6.87 -0.45
N GLU A 213 18.27 -7.79 -0.74
CA GLU A 213 18.79 -7.99 -2.08
C GLU A 213 17.77 -8.64 -3.01
N ASP A 214 17.04 -9.65 -2.54
CA ASP A 214 16.17 -10.47 -3.36
C ASP A 214 14.73 -9.94 -3.45
N SER A 215 14.25 -9.14 -2.47
CA SER A 215 12.85 -8.65 -2.45
C SER A 215 12.69 -7.22 -2.97
N ILE A 216 13.77 -6.43 -3.00
CA ILE A 216 13.67 -5.01 -3.38
C ILE A 216 14.21 -4.81 -4.80
N PRO A 217 13.32 -4.48 -5.77
CA PRO A 217 13.70 -4.40 -7.17
C PRO A 217 14.70 -3.26 -7.45
N ILE A 218 15.40 -3.37 -8.57
CA ILE A 218 16.36 -2.35 -9.00
C ILE A 218 15.72 -0.98 -9.26
N SER A 219 14.43 -0.94 -9.63
CA SER A 219 13.64 0.28 -9.84
C SER A 219 13.28 1.01 -8.53
N SER A 220 13.51 0.37 -7.39
CA SER A 220 13.23 0.91 -6.06
C SER A 220 14.28 1.94 -5.66
N ASN A 221 13.83 3.00 -5.00
CA ASN A 221 14.67 4.06 -4.40
C ASN A 221 13.95 4.69 -3.19
N ALA A 222 14.62 5.62 -2.51
CA ALA A 222 14.09 6.27 -1.31
C ALA A 222 12.83 7.14 -1.55
N ASP A 223 12.54 7.52 -2.80
CA ASP A 223 11.38 8.34 -3.14
C ASP A 223 10.13 7.52 -3.45
N ASN A 224 10.30 6.19 -3.69
CA ASN A 224 9.20 5.36 -4.15
C ASN A 224 8.99 4.06 -3.34
N THR A 225 9.79 3.78 -2.31
CA THR A 225 9.72 2.52 -1.54
C THR A 225 9.98 2.75 -0.06
N ILE A 226 9.23 2.08 0.78
CA ILE A 226 9.39 2.02 2.23
C ILE A 226 9.73 0.57 2.62
N ILE A 227 10.59 0.40 3.63
CA ILE A 227 10.93 -0.91 4.21
C ILE A 227 10.26 -1.01 5.58
N ALA A 228 9.70 -2.17 5.93
CA ALA A 228 9.21 -2.47 7.27
C ALA A 228 10.02 -3.64 7.85
N TYR A 229 10.74 -3.39 8.94
CA TYR A 229 11.43 -4.44 9.68
C TYR A 229 10.49 -5.09 10.67
N GLU A 230 10.24 -6.36 10.47
CA GLU A 230 9.38 -7.22 11.29
C GLU A 230 10.23 -8.26 12.02
N PRO A 231 10.63 -8.06 13.30
CA PRO A 231 11.15 -9.17 14.10
C PRO A 231 10.00 -10.19 14.27
N VAL A 232 9.96 -11.23 13.40
CA VAL A 232 8.80 -12.13 13.27
C VAL A 232 8.46 -12.79 14.61
N TRP A 233 9.49 -13.08 15.41
CA TRP A 233 9.37 -13.64 16.77
C TRP A 233 8.70 -12.70 17.79
N ALA A 234 8.62 -11.39 17.48
CA ALA A 234 7.99 -10.38 18.33
C ALA A 234 6.57 -9.99 17.88
N ILE A 235 6.06 -10.56 16.77
CA ILE A 235 4.74 -10.23 16.25
C ILE A 235 3.68 -11.05 16.99
N GLY A 236 2.79 -10.38 17.73
CA GLY A 236 1.67 -11.02 18.42
C GLY A 236 2.04 -11.88 19.62
N THR A 237 3.32 -12.03 19.93
CA THR A 237 3.80 -12.86 21.05
C THR A 237 3.86 -12.12 22.39
N GLY A 238 3.82 -10.79 22.35
CA GLY A 238 4.08 -9.92 23.50
C GLY A 238 5.56 -9.70 23.81
N LEU A 239 6.46 -10.40 23.13
CA LEU A 239 7.90 -10.14 23.18
C LEU A 239 8.19 -8.86 22.40
N THR A 240 9.18 -8.11 22.85
CA THR A 240 9.63 -6.88 22.17
C THR A 240 11.15 -6.83 22.26
N PRO A 241 11.86 -6.60 21.13
CA PRO A 241 13.28 -6.28 21.19
C PRO A 241 13.52 -5.08 22.09
N THR A 242 14.71 -4.95 22.65
CA THR A 242 15.14 -3.72 23.32
C THR A 242 15.24 -2.57 22.32
N LEU A 243 15.12 -1.34 22.78
CA LEU A 243 15.26 -0.15 21.92
C LEU A 243 16.64 -0.12 21.21
N ASP A 244 17.69 -0.60 21.88
CA ASP A 244 19.03 -0.71 21.30
C ASP A 244 19.07 -1.76 20.16
N GLU A 245 18.46 -2.92 20.34
CA GLU A 245 18.33 -3.93 19.27
C GLU A 245 17.56 -3.38 18.07
N ILE A 246 16.42 -2.70 18.30
CA ILE A 246 15.65 -2.06 17.22
C ILE A 246 16.53 -1.08 16.46
N ASN A 247 17.17 -0.15 17.18
CA ASN A 247 17.99 0.88 16.55
C ASN A 247 19.18 0.32 15.78
N LYS A 248 19.87 -0.70 16.33
CA LYS A 248 20.99 -1.38 15.65
C LYS A 248 20.55 -2.11 14.38
N THR A 249 19.41 -2.79 14.41
CA THR A 249 18.89 -3.49 13.22
C THR A 249 18.46 -2.50 12.14
N HIS A 250 17.77 -1.43 12.51
CA HIS A 250 17.42 -0.36 11.55
C HIS A 250 18.66 0.30 10.96
N GLN A 251 19.69 0.56 11.79
CA GLN A 251 20.98 1.08 11.32
C GLN A 251 21.67 0.09 10.36
N PHE A 252 21.65 -1.21 10.67
CA PHE A 252 22.18 -2.24 9.78
C PHE A 252 21.49 -2.20 8.41
N ILE A 253 20.15 -2.10 8.36
CA ILE A 253 19.39 -2.01 7.10
C ILE A 253 19.80 -0.75 6.32
N LYS A 254 19.89 0.41 6.95
CA LYS A 254 20.33 1.67 6.30
C LYS A 254 21.78 1.57 5.77
N ASN A 255 22.65 0.88 6.48
CA ASN A 255 24.06 0.75 6.15
C ASN A 255 24.40 -0.47 5.28
N HIS A 256 23.39 -1.31 4.92
CA HIS A 256 23.61 -2.52 4.15
C HIS A 256 24.37 -2.23 2.83
N ASN A 257 23.94 -1.19 2.12
CA ASN A 257 24.70 -0.56 1.03
C ASN A 257 24.20 0.87 0.78
N SER A 258 24.87 1.61 -0.11
CA SER A 258 24.53 3.03 -0.39
C SER A 258 23.11 3.24 -0.91
N LYS A 259 22.49 2.23 -1.52
CA LYS A 259 21.10 2.29 -2.01
C LYS A 259 20.12 2.55 -0.86
N PHE A 260 20.32 1.88 0.30
CA PHE A 260 19.36 1.89 1.40
C PHE A 260 19.54 3.04 2.40
N ALA A 261 20.61 3.82 2.29
CA ALA A 261 20.98 4.84 3.25
C ALA A 261 19.85 5.86 3.55
N ASN A 262 19.04 6.18 2.54
CA ASN A 262 17.98 7.20 2.64
C ASN A 262 16.56 6.61 2.64
N TYR A 263 16.41 5.29 2.68
CA TYR A 263 15.08 4.69 2.73
C TYR A 263 14.41 4.96 4.07
N LYS A 264 13.10 5.14 4.05
CA LYS A 264 12.27 5.13 5.25
C LYS A 264 12.13 3.70 5.74
N ILE A 265 12.45 3.46 7.02
CA ILE A 265 12.40 2.15 7.65
C ILE A 265 11.45 2.20 8.82
N LEU A 266 10.37 1.41 8.75
CA LEU A 266 9.35 1.29 9.79
C LEU A 266 9.67 0.12 10.70
N TYR A 267 9.39 0.27 11.98
CA TYR A 267 9.37 -0.85 12.90
C TYR A 267 8.02 -1.58 12.84
N GLY A 268 8.05 -2.88 12.53
CA GLY A 268 6.87 -3.73 12.33
C GLY A 268 6.64 -4.77 13.43
N GLY A 269 7.33 -4.69 14.55
CA GLY A 269 7.08 -5.54 15.70
C GLY A 269 5.93 -5.07 16.57
N SER A 270 5.92 -5.45 17.85
CA SER A 270 4.84 -5.12 18.80
C SER A 270 4.86 -3.65 19.20
N VAL A 271 4.00 -2.83 18.57
CA VAL A 271 3.81 -1.41 18.89
C VAL A 271 2.49 -1.21 19.64
N LYS A 272 2.52 -0.47 20.75
CA LYS A 272 1.37 -0.09 21.58
C LYS A 272 1.48 1.40 21.93
N ALA A 273 0.38 2.01 22.37
CA ALA A 273 0.40 3.41 22.85
C ALA A 273 1.42 3.68 23.96
N SER A 274 1.79 2.65 24.76
CA SER A 274 2.76 2.77 25.85
C SER A 274 4.22 2.77 25.44
N ASN A 275 4.59 2.27 24.24
CA ASN A 275 5.97 2.15 23.78
C ASN A 275 6.24 2.86 22.45
N ALA A 276 5.20 3.33 21.76
CA ALA A 276 5.30 3.93 20.44
C ALA A 276 6.26 5.13 20.43
N LYS A 277 6.12 6.02 21.39
CA LYS A 277 6.95 7.23 21.50
C LYS A 277 8.44 6.91 21.59
N GLU A 278 8.83 5.97 22.45
CA GLU A 278 10.22 5.58 22.61
C GLU A 278 10.77 4.95 21.33
N ILE A 279 9.98 4.08 20.67
CA ILE A 279 10.40 3.40 19.43
C ILE A 279 10.57 4.40 18.29
N VAL A 280 9.59 5.29 18.05
CA VAL A 280 9.67 6.23 16.92
C VAL A 280 10.61 7.40 17.16
N SER A 281 11.09 7.59 18.40
CA SER A 281 12.14 8.57 18.72
C SER A 281 13.55 8.08 18.40
N LEU A 282 13.72 6.79 18.08
CA LEU A 282 15.02 6.24 17.69
C LEU A 282 15.49 6.83 16.36
N SER A 283 16.75 7.21 16.26
CA SER A 283 17.32 7.95 15.12
C SER A 283 17.21 7.22 13.76
N ASN A 284 17.14 5.89 13.80
CA ASN A 284 17.07 5.08 12.57
C ASN A 284 15.64 4.58 12.26
N VAL A 285 14.64 4.94 13.06
CA VAL A 285 13.24 4.51 12.90
C VAL A 285 12.42 5.65 12.30
N ASP A 286 11.83 5.42 11.13
CA ASP A 286 11.03 6.42 10.41
C ASP A 286 9.52 6.23 10.61
N GLY A 287 9.09 5.46 11.62
CA GLY A 287 7.69 5.21 11.93
C GLY A 287 7.40 3.75 12.27
N ALA A 288 6.14 3.34 12.12
CA ALA A 288 5.71 2.01 12.53
C ALA A 288 4.67 1.38 11.59
N LEU A 289 4.77 0.06 11.40
CA LEU A 289 3.74 -0.80 10.83
C LEU A 289 3.02 -1.52 11.98
N ILE A 290 1.73 -1.18 12.20
CA ILE A 290 1.00 -1.49 13.43
C ILE A 290 -0.14 -2.46 13.12
N GLY A 291 -0.13 -3.63 13.76
CA GLY A 291 -1.21 -4.62 13.68
C GLY A 291 -2.30 -4.37 14.70
N GLY A 292 -2.44 -5.24 15.71
CA GLY A 292 -3.56 -5.27 16.67
C GLY A 292 -3.89 -3.94 17.35
N ALA A 293 -2.89 -3.13 17.72
CA ALA A 293 -3.14 -1.82 18.33
C ALA A 293 -3.80 -0.82 17.35
N SER A 294 -3.69 -1.04 16.04
CA SER A 294 -4.36 -0.20 15.04
C SER A 294 -5.84 -0.54 14.82
N LEU A 295 -6.37 -1.56 15.49
CA LEU A 295 -7.80 -1.90 15.43
C LEU A 295 -8.66 -1.06 16.38
N LYS A 296 -8.04 -0.33 17.30
CA LYS A 296 -8.72 0.58 18.22
C LYS A 296 -8.32 2.01 17.89
N SER A 297 -9.29 2.81 17.45
CA SER A 297 -9.07 4.21 17.05
C SER A 297 -8.38 5.05 18.12
N ASP A 298 -8.75 4.85 19.40
CA ASP A 298 -8.14 5.58 20.52
C ASP A 298 -6.68 5.20 20.76
N ASP A 299 -6.34 3.90 20.66
CA ASP A 299 -4.97 3.43 20.80
C ASP A 299 -4.12 3.89 19.60
N PHE A 300 -4.66 3.77 18.39
CA PHE A 300 -3.97 4.23 17.19
C PHE A 300 -3.79 5.76 17.18
N THR A 301 -4.81 6.52 17.61
CA THR A 301 -4.70 7.97 17.80
C THR A 301 -3.56 8.36 18.75
N LYS A 302 -3.40 7.65 19.87
CA LYS A 302 -2.27 7.88 20.81
C LYS A 302 -0.92 7.59 20.18
N ILE A 303 -0.82 6.50 19.41
CA ILE A 303 0.42 6.10 18.70
C ILE A 303 0.83 7.16 17.67
N ILE A 304 -0.11 7.73 16.92
CA ILE A 304 0.18 8.73 15.89
C ILE A 304 0.33 10.16 16.45
N ALA A 305 -0.10 10.43 17.68
CA ALA A 305 -0.01 11.74 18.30
C ALA A 305 1.42 12.09 18.69
N ASP A 306 2.20 11.11 19.11
CA ASP A 306 3.60 11.23 19.54
C ASP A 306 4.57 11.42 18.39
#